data_b1df180b3ae49766d7b6c7af89629d10
#
_entry.id   b1df180b3ae49766d7b6c7af89629d10
#
_cell.length_a   1.000
_cell.length_b   1.000
_cell.length_c   1.000
_cell.angle_alpha   90.00
_cell.angle_beta   90.00
_cell.angle_gamma   90.00
#
_symmetry.space_group_name_H-M   'P 1'
#
loop_
_entity.id
_entity.type
_entity.pdbx_description
1 polymer ?
#
loop_
_entity_poly.entity_id
_entity_poly.type
_entity_poly.pdbx_seq_one_letter_code
_entity_poly.pdbx_strand_id
1 'polypeptide(L)'
;MNGLSSFSISIYKDPNIIGLVKKYLKVGVLDGGELMMNEEGSAQGNIISPILANIYMHNVLTLWYKFIITKECKGDNFLIVYADDFVAGFQYKWEAENYYKLLKERMEKFGLQLEESKSRLLQSGAYIARAKQKSGESTRLETFDFLGFTFYCGRSRKGMPYIMPKTSSKKFRQKIRDIKVWLYANRDQSLKKLMGMLNLKLVGYYRYNGISFNGRMISNYKQQVRELLFKVLNRRSDRKSYTREGFIEMLKYYPLALPKIYVSLF
;
A
#
# COMPACT_ATOMS: atom_id res chain seq x y z
N MET A 1 3.08 -9.03 26.99
CA MET A 1 1.79 -8.48 27.51
C MET A 1 1.94 -7.18 28.30
N ASN A 2 3.01 -6.98 29.04
CA ASN A 2 3.16 -5.79 29.91
C ASN A 2 3.27 -4.43 29.18
N GLY A 3 3.73 -4.39 27.95
CA GLY A 3 3.90 -3.13 27.19
C GLY A 3 2.59 -2.50 26.72
N LEU A 4 1.65 -3.27 26.15
CA LEU A 4 0.36 -2.75 25.64
C LEU A 4 -0.53 -2.22 26.76
N SER A 5 -0.57 -2.92 27.91
CA SER A 5 -1.34 -2.47 29.07
C SER A 5 -0.75 -1.20 29.67
N SER A 6 0.57 -1.06 29.75
CA SER A 6 1.22 0.15 30.27
C SER A 6 1.02 1.36 29.37
N PHE A 7 1.08 1.20 28.04
CA PHE A 7 0.81 2.28 27.10
C PHE A 7 -0.66 2.70 27.06
N SER A 8 -1.59 1.75 27.15
CA SER A 8 -3.02 2.07 27.23
C SER A 8 -3.35 2.84 28.52
N ILE A 9 -2.73 2.53 29.63
CA ILE A 9 -2.88 3.25 30.91
C ILE A 9 -2.35 4.69 30.82
N SER A 10 -1.29 4.93 30.05
CA SER A 10 -0.74 6.29 29.88
C SER A 10 -1.64 7.20 29.02
N ILE A 11 -2.43 6.62 28.10
CA ILE A 11 -3.29 7.37 27.17
C ILE A 11 -4.71 7.52 27.71
N TYR A 12 -5.26 6.47 28.30
CA TYR A 12 -6.60 6.43 28.83
C TYR A 12 -6.58 6.29 30.34
N LYS A 13 -7.09 7.30 31.07
CA LYS A 13 -7.18 7.27 32.54
C LYS A 13 -8.45 6.57 33.06
N ASP A 14 -9.37 6.19 32.18
CA ASP A 14 -10.63 5.54 32.56
C ASP A 14 -10.39 4.05 32.91
N PRO A 15 -10.65 3.65 34.16
CA PRO A 15 -10.47 2.27 34.61
C PRO A 15 -11.32 1.24 33.85
N ASN A 16 -12.51 1.66 33.37
CA ASN A 16 -13.40 0.77 32.64
C ASN A 16 -12.85 0.42 31.26
N ILE A 17 -12.32 1.42 30.55
CA ILE A 17 -11.64 1.22 29.24
C ILE A 17 -10.42 0.34 29.43
N ILE A 18 -9.59 0.61 30.43
CA ILE A 18 -8.41 -0.20 30.75
C ILE A 18 -8.80 -1.65 31.08
N GLY A 19 -9.85 -1.82 31.87
CA GLY A 19 -10.40 -3.14 32.19
C GLY A 19 -10.87 -3.90 30.98
N LEU A 20 -11.53 -3.21 30.04
CA LEU A 20 -11.99 -3.78 28.78
C LEU A 20 -10.81 -4.20 27.89
N VAL A 21 -9.81 -3.33 27.71
CA VAL A 21 -8.59 -3.66 26.95
C VAL A 21 -7.89 -4.88 27.52
N LYS A 22 -7.75 -4.96 28.85
CA LYS A 22 -7.15 -6.13 29.52
C LYS A 22 -7.94 -7.42 29.26
N LYS A 23 -9.28 -7.35 29.24
CA LYS A 23 -10.12 -8.48 28.88
C LYS A 23 -9.89 -8.90 27.44
N TYR A 24 -9.88 -7.96 26.49
CA TYR A 24 -9.62 -8.25 25.08
C TYR A 24 -8.25 -8.88 24.80
N LEU A 25 -7.21 -8.48 25.55
CA LEU A 25 -5.88 -9.07 25.43
C LEU A 25 -5.80 -10.50 25.98
N LYS A 26 -6.74 -10.90 26.84
CA LYS A 26 -6.82 -12.24 27.44
C LYS A 26 -7.78 -13.18 26.72
N VAL A 27 -8.57 -12.68 25.78
CA VAL A 27 -9.55 -13.50 25.04
C VAL A 27 -8.79 -14.42 24.08
N GLY A 28 -9.02 -15.75 24.25
CA GLY A 28 -8.55 -16.76 23.31
C GLY A 28 -9.33 -16.74 21.98
N VAL A 29 -8.87 -17.48 21.02
CA VAL A 29 -9.55 -17.72 19.73
C VAL A 29 -10.28 -19.05 19.81
N LEU A 30 -11.55 -19.04 19.44
CA LEU A 30 -12.33 -20.26 19.27
C LEU A 30 -12.11 -20.76 17.84
N ASP A 31 -11.33 -21.80 17.67
CA ASP A 31 -11.10 -22.43 16.37
C ASP A 31 -11.57 -23.88 16.41
N GLY A 32 -12.49 -24.26 15.50
CA GLY A 32 -13.03 -25.61 15.44
C GLY A 32 -13.78 -26.08 16.69
N GLY A 33 -14.16 -25.19 17.62
CA GLY A 33 -14.82 -25.53 18.89
C GLY A 33 -13.86 -25.67 20.08
N GLU A 34 -12.55 -25.56 19.87
CA GLU A 34 -11.54 -25.50 20.92
C GLU A 34 -11.09 -24.07 21.21
N LEU A 35 -11.01 -23.72 22.50
CA LEU A 35 -10.55 -22.41 22.95
C LEU A 35 -9.01 -22.40 23.00
N MET A 36 -8.38 -21.81 21.99
CA MET A 36 -6.95 -21.58 22.00
C MET A 36 -6.64 -20.28 22.76
N MET A 37 -5.94 -20.37 23.88
CA MET A 37 -5.46 -19.21 24.63
C MET A 37 -4.21 -18.67 23.93
N ASN A 38 -4.27 -17.42 23.48
CA ASN A 38 -3.07 -16.73 23.00
C ASN A 38 -2.20 -16.32 24.18
N GLU A 39 -0.99 -16.87 24.25
CA GLU A 39 -0.01 -16.50 25.26
C GLU A 39 0.61 -15.13 24.95
N GLU A 40 0.67 -14.73 23.66
CA GLU A 40 1.26 -13.46 23.21
C GLU A 40 0.37 -12.73 22.18
N GLY A 41 0.29 -11.40 22.32
CA GLY A 41 -0.40 -10.53 21.36
C GLY A 41 -1.92 -10.46 21.53
N SER A 42 -2.60 -9.98 20.50
CA SER A 42 -4.06 -9.94 20.41
C SER A 42 -4.54 -10.94 19.36
N ALA A 43 -5.70 -11.58 19.63
CA ALA A 43 -6.30 -12.55 18.70
C ALA A 43 -6.45 -11.94 17.28
N GLN A 44 -5.98 -12.68 16.26
CA GLN A 44 -6.10 -12.26 14.87
C GLN A 44 -7.59 -12.28 14.46
N GLY A 45 -8.06 -11.15 13.85
CA GLY A 45 -9.46 -11.01 13.45
C GLY A 45 -10.37 -10.30 14.50
N ASN A 46 -9.85 -9.96 15.67
CA ASN A 46 -10.61 -9.16 16.64
C ASN A 46 -10.74 -7.70 16.17
N ILE A 47 -11.94 -7.12 16.30
CA ILE A 47 -12.25 -5.74 15.84
C ILE A 47 -11.35 -4.68 16.48
N ILE A 48 -10.92 -4.87 17.71
CA ILE A 48 -10.08 -3.89 18.46
C ILE A 48 -8.59 -4.08 18.17
N SER A 49 -8.14 -5.23 17.67
CA SER A 49 -6.73 -5.54 17.44
C SER A 49 -5.98 -4.49 16.57
N PRO A 50 -6.55 -3.97 15.46
CA PRO A 50 -5.88 -2.93 14.66
C PRO A 50 -5.68 -1.63 15.45
N ILE A 51 -6.62 -1.27 16.32
CA ILE A 51 -6.50 -0.05 17.16
C ILE A 51 -5.40 -0.24 18.19
N LEU A 52 -5.37 -1.37 18.88
CA LEU A 52 -4.34 -1.69 19.87
C LEU A 52 -2.95 -1.77 19.23
N ALA A 53 -2.84 -2.39 18.06
CA ALA A 53 -1.60 -2.46 17.29
C ALA A 53 -1.11 -1.04 16.90
N ASN A 54 -1.99 -0.17 16.43
CA ASN A 54 -1.64 1.21 16.10
C ASN A 54 -1.20 2.02 17.33
N ILE A 55 -1.87 1.86 18.49
CA ILE A 55 -1.45 2.48 19.75
C ILE A 55 -0.05 1.99 20.14
N TYR A 56 0.18 0.69 20.03
CA TYR A 56 1.47 0.09 20.36
C TYR A 56 2.58 0.61 19.45
N MET A 57 2.39 0.56 18.13
CA MET A 57 3.35 1.06 17.15
C MET A 57 3.59 2.57 17.29
N HIS A 58 2.57 3.34 17.62
CA HIS A 58 2.73 4.77 17.88
C HIS A 58 3.71 5.03 19.03
N ASN A 59 3.58 4.31 20.14
CA ASN A 59 4.47 4.47 21.29
C ASN A 59 5.87 3.88 21.05
N VAL A 60 5.95 2.70 20.43
CA VAL A 60 7.22 2.01 20.19
C VAL A 60 8.04 2.72 19.12
N LEU A 61 7.42 3.10 18.01
CA LEU A 61 8.10 3.62 16.83
C LEU A 61 7.96 5.14 16.66
N THR A 62 6.71 5.66 16.59
CA THR A 62 6.48 7.05 16.18
C THR A 62 6.98 8.05 17.22
N LEU A 63 6.65 7.85 18.50
CA LEU A 63 7.11 8.75 19.57
C LEU A 63 8.61 8.65 19.79
N TRP A 64 9.16 7.43 19.76
CA TRP A 64 10.60 7.22 19.83
C TRP A 64 11.34 7.93 18.70
N TYR A 65 10.88 7.77 17.46
CA TYR A 65 11.44 8.46 16.30
C TYR A 65 11.41 9.98 16.53
N LYS A 66 10.23 10.53 16.86
CA LYS A 66 10.03 11.96 17.05
C LYS A 66 10.87 12.58 18.16
N PHE A 67 10.99 11.91 19.30
CA PHE A 67 11.63 12.50 20.48
C PHE A 67 13.09 12.13 20.67
N ILE A 68 13.56 11.03 20.06
CA ILE A 68 14.93 10.56 20.19
C ILE A 68 15.64 10.69 18.84
N ILE A 69 15.22 9.95 17.81
CA ILE A 69 15.94 9.85 16.54
C ILE A 69 16.06 11.21 15.84
N THR A 70 14.95 11.95 15.74
CA THR A 70 14.96 13.28 15.09
C THR A 70 15.94 14.26 15.76
N LYS A 71 16.16 14.16 17.06
CA LYS A 71 17.09 15.03 17.80
C LYS A 71 18.55 14.64 17.60
N GLU A 72 18.83 13.38 17.31
CA GLU A 72 20.19 12.88 17.07
C GLU A 72 20.64 13.11 15.61
N CYS A 73 19.69 13.29 14.69
CA CYS A 73 19.97 13.55 13.28
C CYS A 73 20.41 15.00 13.07
N LYS A 74 21.44 15.19 12.23
CA LYS A 74 21.93 16.50 11.77
C LYS A 74 21.26 16.93 10.47
N GLY A 75 20.82 15.95 9.66
CA GLY A 75 20.17 16.18 8.39
C GLY A 75 18.66 16.09 8.45
N ASP A 76 18.04 16.44 7.33
CA ASP A 76 16.59 16.24 7.15
C ASP A 76 16.24 14.76 7.25
N ASN A 77 15.19 14.49 8.01
CA ASN A 77 14.71 13.13 8.21
C ASN A 77 13.18 13.09 8.32
N PHE A 78 12.59 11.96 7.98
CA PHE A 78 11.15 11.76 8.10
C PHE A 78 10.82 10.28 8.37
N LEU A 79 9.67 10.05 8.98
CA LEU A 79 9.07 8.74 9.19
C LEU A 79 7.62 8.77 8.72
N ILE A 80 7.24 7.83 7.86
CA ILE A 80 5.86 7.58 7.43
C ILE A 80 5.47 6.19 7.88
N VAL A 81 4.42 6.09 8.69
CA VAL A 81 3.92 4.83 9.24
C VAL A 81 2.50 4.59 8.74
N TYR A 82 2.23 3.37 8.32
CA TYR A 82 0.90 2.90 7.96
C TYR A 82 0.71 1.47 8.49
N ALA A 83 -0.01 1.34 9.58
CA ALA A 83 -0.14 0.10 10.35
C ALA A 83 1.25 -0.47 10.72
N ASP A 84 1.59 -1.65 10.22
CA ASP A 84 2.87 -2.33 10.40
C ASP A 84 3.94 -1.96 9.34
N ASP A 85 3.52 -1.37 8.23
CA ASP A 85 4.43 -0.89 7.19
C ASP A 85 4.93 0.53 7.49
N PHE A 86 6.22 0.80 7.32
CA PHE A 86 6.77 2.15 7.45
C PHE A 86 7.96 2.40 6.52
N VAL A 87 8.19 3.68 6.25
CA VAL A 87 9.35 4.19 5.49
C VAL A 87 9.97 5.32 6.27
N ALA A 88 11.26 5.22 6.56
CA ALA A 88 12.06 6.30 7.12
C ALA A 88 13.05 6.81 6.07
N GLY A 89 13.22 8.11 5.98
CA GLY A 89 14.19 8.74 5.09
C GLY A 89 15.15 9.62 5.88
N PHE A 90 16.42 9.62 5.44
CA PHE A 90 17.50 10.39 6.07
C PHE A 90 18.33 11.06 4.97
N GLN A 91 18.80 12.26 5.28
CA GLN A 91 19.67 12.99 4.38
C GLN A 91 21.05 12.34 4.27
N TYR A 92 21.60 11.83 5.37
CA TYR A 92 22.91 11.22 5.45
C TYR A 92 22.84 9.70 5.59
N LYS A 93 23.73 9.00 4.88
CA LYS A 93 23.80 7.54 4.90
C LYS A 93 24.08 6.98 6.30
N TRP A 94 25.02 7.58 7.02
CA TRP A 94 25.40 7.12 8.36
C TRP A 94 24.25 7.24 9.37
N GLU A 95 23.36 8.24 9.24
CA GLU A 95 22.16 8.38 10.07
C GLU A 95 21.16 7.24 9.80
N ALA A 96 20.97 6.90 8.53
CA ALA A 96 20.10 5.79 8.15
C ALA A 96 20.63 4.43 8.66
N GLU A 97 21.97 4.22 8.60
CA GLU A 97 22.63 3.01 9.11
C GLU A 97 22.52 2.92 10.64
N ASN A 98 22.76 4.03 11.34
CA ASN A 98 22.61 4.10 12.80
C ASN A 98 21.14 3.87 13.21
N TYR A 99 20.19 4.55 12.56
CA TYR A 99 18.77 4.34 12.80
C TYR A 99 18.36 2.87 12.62
N TYR A 100 18.83 2.21 11.55
CA TYR A 100 18.47 0.81 11.30
C TYR A 100 18.97 -0.14 12.40
N LYS A 101 20.17 0.13 12.95
CA LYS A 101 20.70 -0.61 14.10
C LYS A 101 19.84 -0.38 15.35
N LEU A 102 19.62 0.88 15.71
CA LEU A 102 18.80 1.25 16.87
C LEU A 102 17.35 0.77 16.75
N LEU A 103 16.81 0.73 15.53
CA LEU A 103 15.49 0.21 15.27
C LEU A 103 15.38 -1.28 15.59
N LYS A 104 16.36 -2.09 15.20
CA LYS A 104 16.38 -3.53 15.53
C LYS A 104 16.37 -3.74 17.05
N GLU A 105 17.28 -3.08 17.76
CA GLU A 105 17.37 -3.12 19.22
C GLU A 105 16.06 -2.65 19.89
N ARG A 106 15.44 -1.59 19.33
CA ARG A 106 14.16 -1.06 19.82
C ARG A 106 13.02 -2.04 19.64
N MET A 107 12.87 -2.64 18.46
CA MET A 107 11.81 -3.59 18.18
C MET A 107 11.93 -4.83 19.06
N GLU A 108 13.12 -5.38 19.18
CA GLU A 108 13.41 -6.55 20.02
C GLU A 108 13.10 -6.28 21.51
N LYS A 109 13.46 -5.10 22.05
CA LYS A 109 13.12 -4.67 23.40
C LYS A 109 11.61 -4.68 23.69
N PHE A 110 10.78 -4.47 22.68
CA PHE A 110 9.32 -4.44 22.79
C PHE A 110 8.65 -5.73 22.27
N GLY A 111 9.41 -6.81 22.09
CA GLY A 111 8.87 -8.10 21.62
C GLY A 111 8.37 -8.07 20.17
N LEU A 112 8.88 -7.12 19.35
CA LEU A 112 8.59 -7.03 17.93
C LEU A 112 9.78 -7.48 17.11
N GLN A 113 9.52 -8.07 15.95
CA GLN A 113 10.56 -8.48 15.01
C GLN A 113 10.41 -7.73 13.70
N LEU A 114 11.53 -7.30 13.13
CA LEU A 114 11.57 -6.78 11.78
C LEU A 114 11.63 -7.95 10.80
N GLU A 115 10.73 -7.95 9.81
CA GLU A 115 10.81 -8.89 8.70
C GLU A 115 12.02 -8.54 7.82
N GLU A 116 13.13 -9.23 8.02
CA GLU A 116 14.41 -8.90 7.35
C GLU A 116 14.32 -9.03 5.83
N SER A 117 13.52 -9.96 5.32
CA SER A 117 13.31 -10.14 3.88
C SER A 117 12.65 -8.93 3.21
N LYS A 118 11.93 -8.12 3.98
CA LYS A 118 11.22 -6.91 3.52
C LYS A 118 11.88 -5.61 3.97
N SER A 119 12.74 -5.67 4.99
CA SER A 119 13.43 -4.49 5.54
C SER A 119 14.74 -4.25 4.82
N ARG A 120 14.88 -3.11 4.17
CA ARG A 120 16.06 -2.79 3.37
C ARG A 120 16.51 -1.36 3.55
N LEU A 121 17.82 -1.16 3.60
CA LEU A 121 18.44 0.15 3.52
C LEU A 121 18.73 0.44 2.04
N LEU A 122 18.16 1.51 1.51
CA LEU A 122 18.25 1.86 0.10
C LEU A 122 18.85 3.25 -0.09
N GLN A 123 19.69 3.40 -1.10
CA GLN A 123 20.13 4.71 -1.54
C GLN A 123 19.16 5.26 -2.60
N SER A 124 18.52 6.37 -2.30
CA SER A 124 17.55 7.00 -3.19
C SER A 124 17.67 8.52 -3.16
N GLY A 125 17.08 9.18 -4.13
CA GLY A 125 16.96 10.63 -4.16
C GLY A 125 17.74 11.31 -5.28
N ALA A 126 17.43 12.62 -5.42
CA ALA A 126 17.92 13.45 -6.50
C ALA A 126 19.46 13.62 -6.47
N TYR A 127 20.02 13.75 -5.28
CA TYR A 127 21.45 13.96 -5.09
C TYR A 127 22.26 12.74 -5.56
N ILE A 128 21.87 11.54 -5.14
CA ILE A 128 22.55 10.29 -5.52
C ILE A 128 22.42 10.04 -7.02
N ALA A 129 21.24 10.30 -7.60
CA ALA A 129 21.04 10.19 -9.05
C ALA A 129 21.96 11.11 -9.84
N ARG A 130 22.20 12.35 -9.37
CA ARG A 130 23.13 13.31 -9.98
C ARG A 130 24.59 12.89 -9.79
N ALA A 131 24.96 12.41 -8.61
CA ALA A 131 26.32 11.94 -8.34
C ALA A 131 26.68 10.77 -9.26
N LYS A 132 25.82 9.76 -9.37
CA LYS A 132 26.01 8.61 -10.29
C LYS A 132 26.06 9.03 -11.77
N GLN A 133 25.28 10.05 -12.15
CA GLN A 133 25.35 10.57 -13.51
C GLN A 133 26.71 11.22 -13.81
N LYS A 134 27.29 11.95 -12.85
CA LYS A 134 28.61 12.58 -13.00
C LYS A 134 29.75 11.57 -13.04
N SER A 135 29.64 10.46 -12.29
CA SER A 135 30.65 9.38 -12.26
C SER A 135 30.53 8.41 -13.45
N GLY A 136 29.57 8.60 -14.35
CA GLY A 136 29.36 7.68 -15.48
C GLY A 136 28.77 6.33 -15.09
N GLU A 137 28.35 6.16 -13.83
CA GLU A 137 27.70 4.96 -13.36
C GLU A 137 26.23 4.89 -13.81
N SER A 138 25.66 3.69 -13.76
CA SER A 138 24.23 3.52 -14.02
C SER A 138 23.38 4.40 -13.09
N THR A 139 22.60 5.30 -13.70
CA THR A 139 21.66 6.17 -12.95
C THR A 139 20.44 5.44 -12.42
N ARG A 140 20.34 4.12 -12.63
CA ARG A 140 19.24 3.31 -12.15
C ARG A 140 19.38 3.09 -10.65
N LEU A 141 18.64 3.88 -9.88
CA LEU A 141 18.55 3.73 -8.44
C LEU A 141 17.63 2.57 -8.07
N GLU A 142 17.81 2.04 -6.87
CA GLU A 142 16.95 1.03 -6.31
C GLU A 142 15.52 1.55 -6.14
N THR A 143 14.58 0.63 -6.20
CA THR A 143 13.15 0.91 -6.04
C THR A 143 12.62 0.18 -4.82
N PHE A 144 11.58 0.71 -4.21
CA PHE A 144 10.88 0.06 -3.10
C PHE A 144 9.38 0.10 -3.30
N ASP A 145 8.70 -0.91 -2.76
CA ASP A 145 7.25 -1.00 -2.78
C ASP A 145 6.70 -0.52 -1.43
N PHE A 146 5.72 0.39 -1.46
CA PHE A 146 5.02 0.87 -0.29
C PHE A 146 3.57 1.18 -0.65
N LEU A 147 2.61 0.69 0.15
CA LEU A 147 1.16 0.90 -0.04
C LEU A 147 0.68 0.57 -1.47
N GLY A 148 1.21 -0.50 -2.06
CA GLY A 148 0.82 -0.95 -3.40
C GLY A 148 1.40 -0.16 -4.56
N PHE A 149 2.30 0.78 -4.29
CA PHE A 149 3.07 1.53 -5.26
C PHE A 149 4.54 1.14 -5.21
N THR A 150 5.18 1.13 -6.38
CA THR A 150 6.65 1.08 -6.50
C THR A 150 7.15 2.50 -6.63
N PHE A 151 8.00 2.93 -5.71
CA PHE A 151 8.69 4.22 -5.75
C PHE A 151 10.02 4.05 -6.48
N TYR A 152 10.26 4.94 -7.44
CA TYR A 152 11.46 4.93 -8.26
C TYR A 152 11.96 6.35 -8.52
N CYS A 153 13.24 6.51 -8.76
CA CYS A 153 13.78 7.80 -9.17
C CYS A 153 13.56 7.99 -10.67
N GLY A 154 12.70 8.95 -11.02
CA GLY A 154 12.44 9.39 -12.38
C GLY A 154 13.00 10.80 -12.62
N ARG A 155 12.69 11.36 -13.79
CA ARG A 155 13.08 12.73 -14.14
C ARG A 155 11.85 13.58 -14.45
N SER A 156 11.82 14.81 -13.96
CA SER A 156 10.81 15.79 -14.35
C SER A 156 11.01 16.23 -15.81
N ARG A 157 10.06 17.00 -16.34
CA ARG A 157 10.18 17.63 -17.67
C ARG A 157 11.42 18.54 -17.79
N LYS A 158 11.86 19.12 -16.67
CA LYS A 158 13.09 19.94 -16.59
C LYS A 158 14.37 19.13 -16.33
N GLY A 159 14.32 17.79 -16.45
CA GLY A 159 15.47 16.91 -16.22
C GLY A 159 15.84 16.67 -14.76
N MET A 160 15.13 17.27 -13.80
CA MET A 160 15.40 17.12 -12.38
C MET A 160 14.97 15.73 -11.90
N PRO A 161 15.82 15.01 -11.15
CA PRO A 161 15.45 13.73 -10.59
C PRO A 161 14.44 13.90 -9.44
N TYR A 162 13.39 13.06 -9.45
CA TYR A 162 12.36 12.97 -8.41
C TYR A 162 12.05 11.53 -8.07
N ILE A 163 11.62 11.31 -6.83
CA ILE A 163 11.00 10.03 -6.46
C ILE A 163 9.55 10.06 -6.94
N MET A 164 9.21 9.11 -7.79
CA MET A 164 7.91 9.01 -8.44
C MET A 164 7.24 7.68 -8.08
N PRO A 165 5.95 7.69 -7.71
CA PRO A 165 5.18 6.47 -7.52
C PRO A 165 4.61 5.96 -8.84
N LYS A 166 4.58 4.65 -8.99
CA LYS A 166 3.78 3.93 -9.99
C LYS A 166 3.10 2.74 -9.34
N THR A 167 1.92 2.34 -9.80
CA THR A 167 1.27 1.11 -9.32
C THR A 167 2.23 -0.07 -9.41
N SER A 168 2.42 -0.82 -8.31
CA SER A 168 3.36 -1.95 -8.31
C SER A 168 2.90 -3.03 -9.29
N SER A 169 3.86 -3.67 -9.98
CA SER A 169 3.57 -4.68 -10.99
C SER A 169 2.80 -5.88 -10.43
N LYS A 170 3.04 -6.23 -9.16
CA LYS A 170 2.32 -7.29 -8.45
C LYS A 170 0.85 -6.94 -8.27
N LYS A 171 0.56 -5.75 -7.72
CA LYS A 171 -0.81 -5.26 -7.50
C LYS A 171 -1.55 -5.02 -8.82
N PHE A 172 -0.88 -4.46 -9.83
CA PHE A 172 -1.45 -4.27 -11.16
C PHE A 172 -1.93 -5.60 -11.77
N ARG A 173 -1.04 -6.59 -11.82
CA ARG A 173 -1.37 -7.92 -12.36
C ARG A 173 -2.49 -8.60 -11.56
N GLN A 174 -2.49 -8.44 -10.23
CA GLN A 174 -3.57 -8.97 -9.38
C GLN A 174 -4.91 -8.32 -9.75
N LYS A 175 -4.97 -6.99 -9.87
CA LYS A 175 -6.20 -6.27 -10.21
C LYS A 175 -6.73 -6.63 -11.61
N ILE A 176 -5.83 -6.91 -12.58
CA ILE A 176 -6.23 -7.42 -13.90
C ILE A 176 -6.80 -8.84 -13.79
N ARG A 177 -6.24 -9.71 -12.95
CA ARG A 177 -6.81 -11.04 -12.69
C ARG A 177 -8.19 -10.95 -12.03
N ASP A 178 -8.31 -10.11 -10.99
CA ASP A 178 -9.56 -9.93 -10.25
C ASP A 178 -10.69 -9.46 -11.18
N ILE A 179 -10.42 -8.46 -12.02
CA ILE A 179 -11.42 -7.94 -12.97
C ILE A 179 -11.75 -8.97 -14.05
N LYS A 180 -10.79 -9.77 -14.50
CA LYS A 180 -11.02 -10.87 -15.44
C LYS A 180 -12.00 -11.89 -14.85
N VAL A 181 -11.71 -12.40 -13.64
CA VAL A 181 -12.58 -13.36 -12.94
C VAL A 181 -13.98 -12.77 -12.76
N TRP A 182 -14.06 -11.52 -12.31
CA TRP A 182 -15.34 -10.84 -12.13
C TRP A 182 -16.14 -10.69 -13.43
N LEU A 183 -15.49 -10.31 -14.54
CA LEU A 183 -16.14 -10.19 -15.84
C LEU A 183 -16.73 -11.53 -16.32
N TYR A 184 -15.98 -12.64 -16.13
CA TYR A 184 -16.47 -13.97 -16.49
C TYR A 184 -17.67 -14.40 -15.62
N ALA A 185 -17.63 -14.14 -14.32
CA ALA A 185 -18.72 -14.45 -13.41
C ALA A 185 -20.00 -13.64 -13.67
N ASN A 186 -19.86 -12.44 -14.25
CA ASN A 186 -20.99 -11.55 -14.54
C ASN A 186 -21.33 -11.43 -16.03
N ARG A 187 -20.77 -12.31 -16.87
CA ARG A 187 -20.94 -12.23 -18.34
C ARG A 187 -22.41 -12.31 -18.78
N ASP A 188 -23.26 -13.01 -18.03
CA ASP A 188 -24.67 -13.25 -18.41
C ASP A 188 -25.61 -12.09 -18.01
N GLN A 189 -25.10 -11.08 -17.31
CA GLN A 189 -25.87 -9.88 -16.96
C GLN A 189 -26.21 -9.05 -18.21
N SER A 190 -27.31 -8.26 -18.15
CA SER A 190 -27.60 -7.30 -19.20
C SER A 190 -26.43 -6.33 -19.41
N LEU A 191 -26.21 -5.89 -20.66
CA LEU A 191 -25.08 -5.02 -21.00
C LEU A 191 -25.08 -3.74 -20.15
N LYS A 192 -26.25 -3.11 -19.98
CA LYS A 192 -26.42 -1.90 -19.16
C LYS A 192 -25.94 -2.13 -17.72
N LYS A 193 -26.36 -3.25 -17.08
CA LYS A 193 -26.00 -3.58 -15.71
C LYS A 193 -24.50 -3.91 -15.60
N LEU A 194 -23.95 -4.71 -16.53
CA LEU A 194 -22.54 -5.06 -16.56
C LEU A 194 -21.66 -3.81 -16.66
N MET A 195 -21.98 -2.90 -17.61
CA MET A 195 -21.21 -1.68 -17.83
C MET A 195 -21.28 -0.71 -16.63
N GLY A 196 -22.47 -0.60 -16.01
CA GLY A 196 -22.62 0.20 -14.78
C GLY A 196 -21.72 -0.30 -13.65
N MET A 197 -21.76 -1.60 -13.35
CA MET A 197 -20.92 -2.22 -12.32
C MET A 197 -19.42 -2.16 -12.65
N LEU A 198 -19.06 -2.36 -13.93
CA LEU A 198 -17.68 -2.26 -14.40
C LEU A 198 -17.13 -0.84 -14.18
N ASN A 199 -17.93 0.18 -14.53
CA ASN A 199 -17.55 1.58 -14.35
C ASN A 199 -17.35 1.95 -12.87
N LEU A 200 -18.16 1.43 -11.94
CA LEU A 200 -17.94 1.60 -10.52
C LEU A 200 -16.57 1.01 -10.07
N LYS A 201 -16.23 -0.18 -10.57
CA LYS A 201 -14.91 -0.79 -10.30
C LYS A 201 -13.74 0.02 -10.89
N LEU A 202 -13.90 0.53 -12.10
CA LEU A 202 -12.90 1.39 -12.75
C LEU A 202 -12.69 2.69 -11.97
N VAL A 203 -13.77 3.36 -11.58
CA VAL A 203 -13.71 4.60 -10.77
C VAL A 203 -13.06 4.34 -9.43
N GLY A 204 -13.40 3.24 -8.75
CA GLY A 204 -12.74 2.84 -7.50
C GLY A 204 -11.24 2.61 -7.67
N TYR A 205 -10.83 1.94 -8.76
CA TYR A 205 -9.43 1.77 -9.10
C TYR A 205 -8.73 3.11 -9.37
N TYR A 206 -9.37 4.02 -10.12
CA TYR A 206 -8.79 5.33 -10.42
C TYR A 206 -8.70 6.24 -9.20
N ARG A 207 -9.66 6.18 -8.28
CA ARG A 207 -9.61 6.94 -7.02
C ARG A 207 -8.40 6.57 -6.17
N TYR A 208 -8.06 5.29 -6.10
CA TYR A 208 -6.90 4.83 -5.34
C TYR A 208 -5.57 5.07 -6.09
N ASN A 209 -5.52 4.74 -7.39
CA ASN A 209 -4.28 4.76 -8.17
C ASN A 209 -4.09 6.07 -8.96
N GLY A 210 -5.05 6.99 -8.96
CA GLY A 210 -5.02 8.24 -9.71
C GLY A 210 -4.22 9.32 -9.00
N ILE A 211 -2.94 9.08 -8.80
CA ILE A 211 -1.98 10.03 -8.23
C ILE A 211 -1.01 10.54 -9.30
N SER A 212 -0.37 11.68 -9.04
CA SER A 212 0.65 12.24 -9.94
C SER A 212 1.68 11.19 -10.34
N PHE A 213 2.18 11.24 -11.59
CA PHE A 213 3.13 10.32 -12.23
C PHE A 213 2.58 8.92 -12.54
N ASN A 214 1.41 8.52 -12.03
CA ASN A 214 0.83 7.20 -12.27
C ASN A 214 -0.19 7.18 -13.44
N GLY A 215 -0.37 8.26 -14.17
CA GLY A 215 -1.34 8.40 -15.26
C GLY A 215 -1.21 7.31 -16.33
N ARG A 216 0.04 6.97 -16.70
CA ARG A 216 0.31 5.89 -17.67
C ARG A 216 -0.21 4.52 -17.18
N MET A 217 -0.06 4.21 -15.89
CA MET A 217 -0.51 2.92 -15.34
C MET A 217 -2.02 2.82 -15.28
N ILE A 218 -2.74 3.88 -14.89
CA ILE A 218 -4.20 3.86 -14.87
C ILE A 218 -4.79 3.83 -16.29
N SER A 219 -4.15 4.47 -17.27
CA SER A 219 -4.54 4.39 -18.68
C SER A 219 -4.32 2.99 -19.25
N ASN A 220 -3.19 2.35 -18.93
CA ASN A 220 -2.91 0.96 -19.29
C ASN A 220 -3.93 -0.01 -18.65
N TYR A 221 -4.32 0.23 -17.41
CA TYR A 221 -5.36 -0.56 -16.75
C TYR A 221 -6.68 -0.50 -17.53
N LYS A 222 -7.15 0.71 -17.89
CA LYS A 222 -8.36 0.88 -18.75
C LYS A 222 -8.24 0.10 -20.05
N GLN A 223 -7.09 0.20 -20.73
CA GLN A 223 -6.88 -0.49 -21.99
C GLN A 223 -6.96 -2.01 -21.84
N GLN A 224 -6.33 -2.57 -20.79
CA GLN A 224 -6.41 -4.02 -20.56
C GLN A 224 -7.81 -4.47 -20.17
N VAL A 225 -8.54 -3.69 -19.37
CA VAL A 225 -9.94 -3.97 -19.04
C VAL A 225 -10.82 -3.93 -20.30
N ARG A 226 -10.60 -2.98 -21.19
CA ARG A 226 -11.30 -2.90 -22.47
C ARG A 226 -11.09 -4.17 -23.33
N GLU A 227 -9.85 -4.65 -23.43
CA GLU A 227 -9.55 -5.89 -24.17
C GLU A 227 -10.16 -7.13 -23.50
N LEU A 228 -10.16 -7.18 -22.16
CA LEU A 228 -10.83 -8.26 -21.43
C LEU A 228 -12.33 -8.23 -21.65
N LEU A 229 -12.97 -7.07 -21.61
CA LEU A 229 -14.40 -6.89 -21.86
C LEU A 229 -14.76 -7.39 -23.27
N PHE A 230 -14.00 -7.00 -24.29
CA PHE A 230 -14.19 -7.49 -25.65
C PHE A 230 -14.16 -9.02 -25.73
N LYS A 231 -13.14 -9.64 -25.11
CA LYS A 231 -13.00 -11.10 -25.08
C LYS A 231 -14.16 -11.80 -24.36
N VAL A 232 -14.64 -11.21 -23.25
CA VAL A 232 -15.74 -11.78 -22.46
C VAL A 232 -17.08 -11.66 -23.17
N LEU A 233 -17.34 -10.50 -23.79
CA LEU A 233 -18.57 -10.30 -24.55
C LEU A 233 -18.67 -11.27 -25.75
N ASN A 234 -17.54 -11.56 -26.40
CA ASN A 234 -17.49 -12.51 -27.51
C ASN A 234 -17.58 -14.00 -27.10
N ARG A 235 -17.59 -14.27 -25.80
CA ARG A 235 -17.79 -15.63 -25.26
C ARG A 235 -19.17 -15.84 -24.63
N ARG A 236 -20.11 -14.91 -24.86
CA ARG A 236 -21.50 -15.04 -24.39
C ARG A 236 -22.33 -15.96 -25.24
N SER A 237 -22.06 -15.99 -26.57
CA SER A 237 -22.82 -16.73 -27.52
C SER A 237 -21.96 -17.07 -28.74
N ASP A 238 -22.11 -18.27 -29.24
CA ASP A 238 -21.43 -18.72 -30.47
C ASP A 238 -22.02 -18.09 -31.74
N ARG A 239 -23.25 -17.55 -31.63
CA ARG A 239 -23.99 -17.02 -32.79
C ARG A 239 -23.86 -15.49 -32.98
N LYS A 240 -23.51 -14.73 -31.96
CA LYS A 240 -23.42 -13.25 -32.00
C LYS A 240 -22.19 -12.76 -31.29
N SER A 241 -21.08 -12.65 -32.01
CA SER A 241 -19.87 -12.02 -31.53
C SER A 241 -19.75 -10.58 -32.05
N TYR A 242 -19.11 -9.71 -31.25
CA TYR A 242 -18.79 -8.36 -31.70
C TYR A 242 -17.59 -8.40 -32.65
N THR A 243 -17.69 -7.72 -33.78
CA THR A 243 -16.50 -7.27 -34.52
C THR A 243 -15.79 -6.15 -33.72
N ARG A 244 -14.57 -5.79 -34.13
CA ARG A 244 -13.86 -4.67 -33.48
C ARG A 244 -14.62 -3.36 -33.66
N GLU A 245 -15.16 -3.11 -34.85
CA GLU A 245 -15.97 -1.93 -35.17
C GLU A 245 -17.26 -1.89 -34.34
N GLY A 246 -18.02 -2.99 -34.31
CA GLY A 246 -19.24 -3.10 -33.52
C GLY A 246 -18.99 -2.94 -32.00
N PHE A 247 -17.85 -3.41 -31.51
CA PHE A 247 -17.48 -3.18 -30.13
C PHE A 247 -17.15 -1.70 -29.83
N ILE A 248 -16.47 -1.03 -30.78
CA ILE A 248 -16.18 0.42 -30.64
C ILE A 248 -17.49 1.20 -30.67
N GLU A 249 -18.42 0.84 -31.54
CA GLU A 249 -19.77 1.45 -31.63
C GLU A 249 -20.53 1.27 -30.31
N MET A 250 -20.57 0.05 -29.79
CA MET A 250 -21.18 -0.25 -28.48
C MET A 250 -20.58 0.63 -27.35
N LEU A 251 -19.26 0.87 -27.36
CA LEU A 251 -18.61 1.72 -26.37
C LEU A 251 -18.97 3.21 -26.49
N LYS A 252 -19.54 3.68 -27.61
CA LYS A 252 -20.09 5.05 -27.68
C LYS A 252 -21.38 5.17 -26.87
N TYR A 253 -22.22 4.12 -26.85
CA TYR A 253 -23.45 4.09 -26.05
C TYR A 253 -23.21 3.72 -24.57
N TYR A 254 -22.22 2.89 -24.33
CA TYR A 254 -21.82 2.42 -22.98
C TYR A 254 -20.35 2.70 -22.73
N PRO A 255 -19.96 3.97 -22.52
CA PRO A 255 -18.56 4.33 -22.38
C PRO A 255 -17.94 3.78 -21.10
N LEU A 256 -16.68 3.38 -21.19
CA LEU A 256 -15.87 3.06 -19.99
C LEU A 256 -15.43 4.35 -19.31
N ALA A 257 -15.48 4.34 -17.99
CA ALA A 257 -15.00 5.45 -17.16
C ALA A 257 -13.56 5.84 -17.54
N LEU A 258 -13.33 7.15 -17.62
CA LEU A 258 -12.03 7.70 -18.01
C LEU A 258 -11.08 7.73 -16.82
N PRO A 259 -9.78 7.40 -17.01
CA PRO A 259 -8.77 7.57 -16.00
C PRO A 259 -8.66 9.04 -15.60
N LYS A 260 -8.61 9.31 -14.30
CA LYS A 260 -8.45 10.65 -13.75
C LYS A 260 -7.38 10.64 -12.65
N ILE A 261 -6.58 11.70 -12.60
CA ILE A 261 -5.71 11.98 -11.45
C ILE A 261 -6.56 12.69 -10.41
N TYR A 262 -6.64 12.12 -9.22
CA TYR A 262 -7.43 12.65 -8.10
C TYR A 262 -6.55 13.36 -7.08
N VAL A 263 -5.27 12.92 -6.94
CA VAL A 263 -4.33 13.50 -6.00
C VAL A 263 -3.13 14.04 -6.76
N SER A 264 -2.95 15.35 -6.68
CA SER A 264 -1.71 16.01 -7.13
C SER A 264 -0.72 16.05 -5.97
N LEU A 265 0.53 15.65 -6.25
CA LEU A 265 1.62 15.72 -5.27
C LEU A 265 2.39 17.05 -5.34
N PHE A 266 2.00 17.92 -6.29
CA PHE A 266 2.59 19.25 -6.52
C PHE A 266 1.53 20.24 -6.97
#